data_1aecbbebaa87f8fcc85aadbc20b92a43
#
_entry.id   1aecbbebaa87f8fcc85aadbc20b92a43
#
_cell.length_a   1.000
_cell.length_b   1.000
_cell.length_c   1.000
_cell.angle_alpha   90.00
_cell.angle_beta   90.00
_cell.angle_gamma   90.00
#
_symmetry.space_group_name_H-M   'P 1'
#
loop_
_entity.id
_entity.type
_entity.pdbx_description
1 polymer ?
#
loop_
_entity_poly.entity_id
_entity_poly.type
_entity_poly.pdbx_seq_one_letter_code
_entity_poly.pdbx_strand_id
1 'polypeptide(L)'
;MKVLIQGMGEVPITAELAMTKEKPDVTYVLCSDYQLTYVHPDYKKPNKDVITDVARKSNTKLVFKRCDVFDPKAIRDCLADILYKVDPSKDEIIVNYTGGSAPVRLFLGMLGVQLSKFSPKTKILYAISYKKEGLEVVNNHAEKLKELLPTDIDLLLELFKPPAHHK
;
A
#
# COMPACT_ATOMS: atom_id res chain seq x y z
N MET A 1 -17.94 -4.72 -1.86
CA MET A 1 -16.98 -4.21 -2.86
C MET A 1 -15.58 -4.49 -2.36
N LYS A 2 -14.66 -4.78 -3.25
CA LYS A 2 -13.25 -5.01 -2.90
C LYS A 2 -12.45 -3.75 -3.24
N VAL A 3 -11.79 -3.16 -2.25
CA VAL A 3 -11.11 -1.86 -2.37
C VAL A 3 -9.65 -2.02 -2.00
N LEU A 4 -8.76 -1.58 -2.88
CA LEU A 4 -7.32 -1.51 -2.63
C LEU A 4 -6.92 -0.06 -2.35
N ILE A 5 -6.21 0.15 -1.26
CA ILE A 5 -5.63 1.45 -0.89
C ILE A 5 -4.11 1.26 -0.82
N GLN A 6 -3.38 2.05 -1.59
CA GLN A 6 -1.93 1.94 -1.67
C GLN A 6 -1.27 3.27 -2.00
N GLY A 7 0.01 3.36 -1.77
CA GLY A 7 0.86 4.44 -2.24
C GLY A 7 1.66 4.02 -3.46
N MET A 8 2.32 4.98 -4.08
CA MET A 8 3.24 4.74 -5.17
C MET A 8 4.45 5.65 -5.01
N GLY A 9 5.63 5.09 -5.13
CA GLY A 9 6.88 5.84 -5.19
C GLY A 9 7.36 6.02 -6.63
N GLU A 10 8.68 6.09 -6.80
CA GLU A 10 9.30 6.14 -8.13
C GLU A 10 9.24 4.78 -8.85
N VAL A 11 9.16 3.68 -8.11
CA VAL A 11 9.08 2.32 -8.66
C VAL A 11 7.65 1.83 -8.55
N PRO A 12 6.96 1.56 -9.67
CA PRO A 12 5.54 1.20 -9.65
C PRO A 12 5.27 -0.27 -9.34
N ILE A 13 6.29 -1.12 -9.23
CA ILE A 13 6.12 -2.59 -9.18
C ILE A 13 5.22 -3.07 -8.04
N THR A 14 5.31 -2.47 -6.85
CA THR A 14 4.50 -2.91 -5.71
C THR A 14 3.02 -2.64 -5.92
N ALA A 15 2.69 -1.50 -6.54
CA ALA A 15 1.33 -1.15 -6.90
C ALA A 15 0.79 -2.07 -8.00
N GLU A 16 1.61 -2.41 -9.00
CA GLU A 16 1.24 -3.37 -10.05
C GLU A 16 0.91 -4.73 -9.46
N LEU A 17 1.80 -5.25 -8.61
CA LEU A 17 1.63 -6.57 -7.99
C LEU A 17 0.34 -6.67 -7.19
N ALA A 18 -0.01 -5.63 -6.43
CA ALA A 18 -1.22 -5.61 -5.64
C ALA A 18 -2.48 -5.64 -6.50
N MET A 19 -2.54 -4.82 -7.54
CA MET A 19 -3.68 -4.81 -8.46
C MET A 19 -3.83 -6.13 -9.22
N THR A 20 -2.73 -6.70 -9.68
CA THR A 20 -2.71 -7.96 -10.42
C THR A 20 -3.15 -9.13 -9.55
N LYS A 21 -2.67 -9.18 -8.30
CA LYS A 21 -2.98 -10.24 -7.35
C LYS A 21 -4.41 -10.19 -6.86
N GLU A 22 -4.85 -9.01 -6.44
CA GLU A 22 -6.11 -8.86 -5.73
C GLU A 22 -7.29 -8.56 -6.66
N LYS A 23 -7.04 -7.99 -7.82
CA LYS A 23 -8.08 -7.60 -8.80
C LYS A 23 -9.24 -6.86 -8.13
N PRO A 24 -8.97 -5.75 -7.42
CA PRO A 24 -10.00 -5.03 -6.68
C PRO A 24 -11.00 -4.35 -7.63
N ASP A 25 -12.19 -4.07 -7.11
CA ASP A 25 -13.18 -3.27 -7.85
C ASP A 25 -12.70 -1.83 -8.02
N VAL A 26 -12.10 -1.27 -6.97
CA VAL A 26 -11.54 0.09 -6.97
C VAL A 26 -10.15 0.06 -6.36
N THR A 27 -9.24 0.82 -6.98
CA THR A 27 -7.87 1.05 -6.46
C THR A 27 -7.65 2.54 -6.25
N TYR A 28 -7.34 2.92 -5.02
CA TYR A 28 -6.89 4.27 -4.67
C TYR A 28 -5.38 4.27 -4.54
N VAL A 29 -4.72 5.21 -5.20
CA VAL A 29 -3.27 5.37 -5.15
C VAL A 29 -2.93 6.76 -4.63
N LEU A 30 -2.30 6.84 -3.45
CA LEU A 30 -1.76 8.09 -2.92
C LEU A 30 -0.43 8.37 -3.59
N CYS A 31 -0.32 9.54 -4.19
CA CYS A 31 0.86 9.92 -4.97
C CYS A 31 1.00 11.42 -5.10
N SER A 32 2.19 11.85 -5.47
CA SER A 32 2.46 13.23 -5.90
C SER A 32 2.47 13.32 -7.43
N ASP A 33 2.38 14.53 -7.95
CA ASP A 33 2.53 14.76 -9.40
C ASP A 33 3.91 14.32 -9.90
N TYR A 34 4.95 14.53 -9.11
CA TYR A 34 6.30 14.05 -9.43
C TYR A 34 6.34 12.53 -9.62
N GLN A 35 5.74 11.78 -8.69
CA GLN A 35 5.72 10.32 -8.78
C GLN A 35 4.94 9.82 -10.00
N LEU A 36 3.86 10.50 -10.36
CA LEU A 36 3.04 10.15 -11.52
C LEU A 36 3.76 10.37 -12.85
N THR A 37 4.53 11.45 -12.95
CA THR A 37 5.25 11.83 -14.17
C THR A 37 6.63 11.20 -14.29
N TYR A 38 7.14 10.66 -13.19
CA TYR A 38 8.46 10.02 -13.17
C TYR A 38 8.51 8.82 -14.13
N VAL A 39 9.59 8.76 -14.90
CA VAL A 39 9.86 7.66 -15.83
C VAL A 39 10.96 6.79 -15.26
N HIS A 40 10.59 5.65 -14.72
CA HIS A 40 11.56 4.68 -14.23
C HIS A 40 12.30 4.04 -15.43
N PRO A 41 13.64 3.92 -15.37
CA PRO A 41 14.43 3.40 -16.50
C PRO A 41 13.98 2.04 -17.04
N ASP A 42 13.49 1.17 -16.18
CA ASP A 42 13.05 -0.17 -16.57
C ASP A 42 11.70 -0.17 -17.29
N TYR A 43 10.87 0.85 -17.07
CA TYR A 43 9.52 0.93 -17.65
C TYR A 43 9.42 1.79 -18.90
N LYS A 44 10.33 2.76 -19.06
CA LYS A 44 10.45 3.64 -20.22
C LYS A 44 9.21 4.49 -20.54
N LYS A 45 8.30 4.62 -19.60
CA LYS A 45 7.11 5.48 -19.69
C LYS A 45 6.73 6.00 -18.30
N PRO A 46 5.95 7.09 -18.19
CA PRO A 46 5.56 7.64 -16.90
C PRO A 46 4.82 6.63 -16.03
N ASN A 47 5.08 6.67 -14.73
CA ASN A 47 4.42 5.78 -13.78
C ASN A 47 2.90 5.80 -13.88
N LYS A 48 2.32 6.98 -14.15
CA LYS A 48 0.89 7.11 -14.40
C LYS A 48 0.40 6.15 -15.48
N ASP A 49 1.13 6.07 -16.60
CA ASP A 49 0.75 5.22 -17.72
C ASP A 49 0.95 3.74 -17.38
N VAL A 50 2.04 3.41 -16.70
CA VAL A 50 2.29 2.04 -16.23
C VAL A 50 1.13 1.53 -15.36
N ILE A 51 0.76 2.31 -14.36
CA ILE A 51 -0.29 1.94 -13.41
C ILE A 51 -1.67 1.89 -14.09
N THR A 52 -1.94 2.83 -15.00
CA THR A 52 -3.21 2.85 -15.75
C THR A 52 -3.35 1.59 -16.62
N ASP A 53 -2.28 1.15 -17.26
CA ASP A 53 -2.29 -0.08 -18.09
C ASP A 53 -2.58 -1.32 -17.23
N VAL A 54 -1.94 -1.42 -16.07
CA VAL A 54 -2.16 -2.55 -15.15
C VAL A 54 -3.59 -2.53 -14.60
N ALA A 55 -4.09 -1.36 -14.23
CA ALA A 55 -5.46 -1.21 -13.75
C ALA A 55 -6.49 -1.69 -14.79
N ARG A 56 -6.26 -1.35 -16.05
CA ARG A 56 -7.12 -1.81 -17.15
C ARG A 56 -7.09 -3.33 -17.29
N LYS A 57 -5.90 -3.93 -17.26
CA LYS A 57 -5.73 -5.38 -17.35
C LYS A 57 -6.33 -6.12 -16.16
N SER A 58 -6.32 -5.51 -14.99
CA SER A 58 -6.85 -6.05 -13.75
C SER A 58 -8.34 -5.74 -13.55
N ASN A 59 -8.94 -4.99 -14.47
CA ASN A 59 -10.34 -4.56 -14.44
C ASN A 59 -10.72 -3.83 -13.15
N THR A 60 -9.82 -2.99 -12.64
CA THR A 60 -10.03 -2.15 -11.46
C THR A 60 -10.25 -0.69 -11.85
N LYS A 61 -11.19 -0.02 -11.20
CA LYS A 61 -11.35 1.42 -11.32
C LYS A 61 -10.22 2.11 -10.58
N LEU A 62 -9.37 2.84 -11.30
CA LEU A 62 -8.21 3.51 -10.73
C LEU A 62 -8.53 4.96 -10.36
N VAL A 63 -8.20 5.34 -9.14
CA VAL A 63 -8.34 6.71 -8.62
C VAL A 63 -7.01 7.17 -8.04
N PHE A 64 -6.40 8.17 -8.65
CA PHE A 64 -5.21 8.81 -8.10
C PHE A 64 -5.61 9.86 -7.06
N LYS A 65 -5.14 9.69 -5.83
CA LYS A 65 -5.29 10.68 -4.75
C LYS A 65 -4.00 11.47 -4.65
N ARG A 66 -3.99 12.62 -5.32
CA ARG A 66 -2.82 13.51 -5.36
C ARG A 66 -2.74 14.32 -4.09
N CYS A 67 -1.59 14.31 -3.44
CA CYS A 67 -1.34 15.10 -2.26
C CYS A 67 0.16 15.38 -2.10
N ASP A 68 0.51 16.26 -1.17
CA ASP A 68 1.88 16.36 -0.69
C ASP A 68 2.18 15.10 0.14
N VAL A 69 2.95 14.20 -0.44
CA VAL A 69 3.27 12.89 0.15
C VAL A 69 4.27 12.97 1.31
N PHE A 70 4.76 14.16 1.63
CA PHE A 70 5.62 14.43 2.78
C PHE A 70 4.91 15.22 3.88
N ASP A 71 3.67 15.62 3.66
CA ASP A 71 2.86 16.32 4.65
C ASP A 71 1.86 15.36 5.32
N PRO A 72 2.05 15.02 6.61
CA PRO A 72 1.14 14.12 7.32
C PRO A 72 -0.32 14.55 7.29
N LYS A 73 -0.59 15.87 7.38
CA LYS A 73 -1.97 16.37 7.32
C LYS A 73 -2.62 16.11 5.96
N ALA A 74 -1.89 16.36 4.87
CA ALA A 74 -2.38 16.12 3.52
C ALA A 74 -2.66 14.63 3.29
N ILE A 75 -1.78 13.76 3.79
CA ILE A 75 -1.95 12.30 3.71
C ILE A 75 -3.20 11.88 4.49
N ARG A 76 -3.36 12.37 5.72
CA ARG A 76 -4.54 12.09 6.53
C ARG A 76 -5.82 12.51 5.82
N ASP A 77 -5.85 13.71 5.24
CA ASP A 77 -7.03 14.23 4.57
C ASP A 77 -7.38 13.37 3.34
N CYS A 78 -6.39 12.92 2.57
CA CYS A 78 -6.60 11.99 1.46
C CYS A 78 -7.17 10.65 1.94
N LEU A 79 -6.64 10.09 3.01
CA LEU A 79 -7.13 8.83 3.57
C LEU A 79 -8.55 8.98 4.13
N ALA A 80 -8.84 10.08 4.80
CA ALA A 80 -10.19 10.35 5.31
C ALA A 80 -11.21 10.43 4.17
N ASP A 81 -10.86 11.06 3.06
CA ASP A 81 -11.72 11.14 1.87
C ASP A 81 -11.98 9.76 1.27
N ILE A 82 -10.98 8.90 1.21
CA ILE A 82 -11.13 7.52 0.76
C ILE A 82 -12.08 6.75 1.70
N LEU A 83 -11.83 6.83 3.00
CA LEU A 83 -12.59 6.09 4.01
C LEU A 83 -14.05 6.54 4.07
N TYR A 84 -14.34 7.78 3.73
CA TYR A 84 -15.71 8.27 3.63
C TYR A 84 -16.52 7.52 2.54
N LYS A 85 -15.84 7.03 1.51
CA LYS A 85 -16.45 6.32 0.37
C LYS A 85 -16.50 4.81 0.53
N VAL A 86 -15.95 4.29 1.61
CA VAL A 86 -15.80 2.86 1.87
C VAL A 86 -16.55 2.49 3.15
N ASP A 87 -17.21 1.35 3.15
CA ASP A 87 -17.89 0.83 4.34
C ASP A 87 -17.09 -0.35 4.92
N PRO A 88 -16.33 -0.14 6.02
CA PRO A 88 -15.53 -1.21 6.62
C PRO A 88 -16.34 -2.41 7.09
N SER A 89 -17.65 -2.26 7.31
CA SER A 89 -18.52 -3.36 7.72
C SER A 89 -18.96 -4.25 6.57
N LYS A 90 -18.89 -3.76 5.33
CA LYS A 90 -19.37 -4.45 4.14
C LYS A 90 -18.29 -4.73 3.12
N ASP A 91 -17.38 -3.78 2.96
CA ASP A 91 -16.35 -3.84 1.94
C ASP A 91 -15.12 -4.63 2.40
N GLU A 92 -14.53 -5.38 1.49
CA GLU A 92 -13.22 -5.98 1.68
C GLU A 92 -12.17 -4.90 1.39
N ILE A 93 -11.41 -4.49 2.41
CA ILE A 93 -10.42 -3.44 2.30
C ILE A 93 -9.02 -4.05 2.33
N ILE A 94 -8.26 -3.75 1.30
CA ILE A 94 -6.88 -4.20 1.17
C ILE A 94 -5.98 -2.97 1.24
N VAL A 95 -5.03 -3.00 2.15
CA VAL A 95 -4.03 -1.94 2.32
C VAL A 95 -2.66 -2.50 1.95
N ASN A 96 -2.05 -1.93 0.92
CA ASN A 96 -0.66 -2.22 0.56
C ASN A 96 0.22 -1.05 1.03
N TYR A 97 1.02 -1.26 2.08
CA TYR A 97 1.78 -0.18 2.70
C TYR A 97 3.23 -0.09 2.20
N THR A 98 3.62 -0.86 1.22
CA THR A 98 5.03 -0.91 0.79
C THR A 98 5.42 0.21 -0.15
N GLY A 99 4.50 0.78 -0.92
CA GLY A 99 4.80 1.82 -1.89
C GLY A 99 4.60 3.23 -1.35
N GLY A 100 5.40 4.18 -1.86
CA GLY A 100 5.25 5.59 -1.57
C GLY A 100 6.34 6.17 -0.68
N SER A 101 6.17 7.42 -0.28
CA SER A 101 7.05 8.10 0.65
C SER A 101 7.03 7.43 2.04
N ALA A 102 8.03 7.71 2.86
CA ALA A 102 8.06 7.17 4.22
C ALA A 102 6.80 7.54 5.05
N PRO A 103 6.33 8.80 5.06
CA PRO A 103 5.08 9.13 5.74
C PRO A 103 3.87 8.39 5.18
N VAL A 104 3.73 8.25 3.87
CA VAL A 104 2.61 7.51 3.25
C VAL A 104 2.62 6.05 3.69
N ARG A 105 3.78 5.40 3.65
CA ARG A 105 3.91 4.00 4.10
C ARG A 105 3.55 3.82 5.56
N LEU A 106 3.99 4.73 6.43
CA LEU A 106 3.65 4.69 7.85
C LEU A 106 2.14 4.83 8.07
N PHE A 107 1.51 5.82 7.44
CA PHE A 107 0.07 6.04 7.57
C PHE A 107 -0.74 4.86 7.04
N LEU A 108 -0.34 4.30 5.90
CA LEU A 108 -1.02 3.12 5.35
C LEU A 108 -0.89 1.89 6.25
N GLY A 109 0.30 1.65 6.82
CA GLY A 109 0.50 0.56 7.76
C GLY A 109 -0.37 0.71 9.01
N MET A 110 -0.41 1.91 9.59
CA MET A 110 -1.27 2.23 10.74
C MET A 110 -2.75 2.08 10.40
N LEU A 111 -3.17 2.56 9.23
CA LEU A 111 -4.54 2.41 8.74
C LEU A 111 -4.94 0.94 8.63
N GLY A 112 -4.10 0.12 8.02
CA GLY A 112 -4.35 -1.31 7.88
C GLY A 112 -4.53 -2.00 9.21
N VAL A 113 -3.64 -1.75 10.18
CA VAL A 113 -3.72 -2.30 11.53
C VAL A 113 -5.01 -1.84 12.22
N GLN A 114 -5.35 -0.56 12.10
CA GLN A 114 -6.54 -0.01 12.72
C GLN A 114 -7.83 -0.59 12.11
N LEU A 115 -7.90 -0.68 10.79
CA LEU A 115 -9.05 -1.27 10.09
C LEU A 115 -9.23 -2.76 10.42
N SER A 116 -8.16 -3.49 10.59
CA SER A 116 -8.21 -4.93 10.92
C SER A 116 -8.90 -5.21 12.25
N LYS A 117 -8.94 -4.23 13.16
CA LYS A 117 -9.65 -4.33 14.43
C LYS A 117 -11.17 -4.25 14.28
N PHE A 118 -11.64 -3.59 13.23
CA PHE A 118 -13.06 -3.34 13.00
C PHE A 118 -13.66 -4.23 11.91
N SER A 119 -12.81 -4.76 11.02
CA SER A 119 -13.26 -5.56 9.89
C SER A 119 -12.41 -6.81 9.72
N PRO A 120 -13.00 -8.01 9.85
CA PRO A 120 -12.29 -9.26 9.61
C PRO A 120 -11.92 -9.48 8.15
N LYS A 121 -12.48 -8.69 7.24
CA LYS A 121 -12.18 -8.75 5.79
C LYS A 121 -11.03 -7.83 5.37
N THR A 122 -10.41 -7.13 6.31
CA THR A 122 -9.25 -6.28 6.00
C THR A 122 -8.01 -7.14 5.79
N LYS A 123 -7.32 -6.90 4.67
CA LYS A 123 -6.00 -7.47 4.38
C LYS A 123 -4.95 -6.39 4.38
N ILE A 124 -3.77 -6.71 4.89
CA ILE A 124 -2.60 -5.83 4.86
C ILE A 124 -1.51 -6.53 4.07
N LEU A 125 -1.05 -5.89 3.00
CA LEU A 125 -0.02 -6.43 2.12
C LEU A 125 1.28 -5.66 2.26
N TYR A 126 2.38 -6.36 2.16
CA TYR A 126 3.71 -5.79 2.04
C TYR A 126 4.54 -6.55 1.00
N ALA A 127 5.45 -5.82 0.37
CA ALA A 127 6.32 -6.39 -0.64
C ALA A 127 7.61 -6.93 0.00
N ILE A 128 8.09 -8.01 -0.54
CA ILE A 128 9.40 -8.55 -0.23
C ILE A 128 10.26 -8.60 -1.47
N SER A 129 11.53 -8.25 -1.28
CA SER A 129 12.57 -8.44 -2.29
C SER A 129 13.68 -9.29 -1.66
N TYR A 130 14.13 -10.28 -2.40
CA TYR A 130 15.22 -11.13 -1.95
C TYR A 130 16.53 -10.66 -2.56
N LYS A 131 17.57 -10.56 -1.70
CA LYS A 131 18.95 -10.49 -2.16
C LYS A 131 19.46 -11.93 -2.20
N LYS A 132 19.94 -12.37 -3.37
CA LYS A 132 20.73 -13.60 -3.44
C LYS A 132 22.14 -13.27 -2.96
N GLU A 133 22.58 -13.99 -1.94
CA GLU A 133 23.94 -13.83 -1.38
C GLU A 133 24.99 -14.07 -2.48
N GLY A 134 25.98 -13.16 -2.57
CA GLY A 134 27.07 -13.25 -3.54
C GLY A 134 26.76 -12.73 -4.95
N LEU A 135 25.57 -12.19 -5.19
CA LEU A 135 25.23 -11.54 -6.45
C LEU A 135 25.06 -10.03 -6.23
N GLU A 136 25.61 -9.23 -7.13
CA GLU A 136 25.27 -7.80 -7.17
C GLU A 136 23.77 -7.65 -7.39
N VAL A 137 23.13 -6.89 -6.50
CA VAL A 137 21.73 -6.59 -6.65
C VAL A 137 21.60 -5.48 -7.68
N VAL A 138 21.33 -5.87 -8.90
CA VAL A 138 21.08 -4.92 -9.97
C VAL A 138 19.70 -4.28 -9.84
N ASN A 139 18.74 -4.96 -9.23
CA ASN A 139 17.35 -4.48 -9.10
C ASN A 139 16.77 -4.82 -7.73
N ASN A 140 16.47 -3.79 -6.93
CA ASN A 140 15.69 -3.91 -5.69
C ASN A 140 14.18 -3.98 -6.01
N HIS A 141 13.79 -4.83 -6.94
CA HIS A 141 12.38 -4.99 -7.25
C HIS A 141 11.72 -5.97 -6.29
N ALA A 142 10.53 -5.62 -5.86
CA ALA A 142 9.70 -6.54 -5.11
C ALA A 142 9.38 -7.76 -6.00
N GLU A 143 9.63 -8.94 -5.46
CA GLU A 143 9.35 -10.20 -6.19
C GLU A 143 7.93 -10.68 -5.93
N LYS A 144 7.42 -10.45 -4.74
CA LYS A 144 6.06 -10.84 -4.36
C LYS A 144 5.52 -10.03 -3.20
N LEU A 145 4.21 -10.10 -3.02
CA LEU A 145 3.52 -9.55 -1.86
C LEU A 145 3.19 -10.65 -0.86
N LYS A 146 3.30 -10.30 0.42
CA LYS A 146 2.82 -11.11 1.53
C LYS A 146 1.71 -10.40 2.28
N GLU A 147 0.88 -11.16 2.97
CA GLU A 147 -0.13 -10.64 3.89
C GLU A 147 0.42 -10.59 5.31
N LEU A 148 0.17 -9.48 6.00
CA LEU A 148 0.41 -9.36 7.43
C LEU A 148 -0.73 -10.07 8.15
N LEU A 149 -0.42 -11.18 8.80
CA LEU A 149 -1.43 -12.02 9.46
C LEU A 149 -1.87 -11.43 10.80
N PRO A 150 -3.07 -11.82 11.31
CA PRO A 150 -3.52 -11.38 12.64
C PRO A 150 -2.52 -11.67 13.75
N THR A 151 -1.80 -12.78 13.68
CA THR A 151 -0.75 -13.13 14.64
C THR A 151 0.43 -12.17 14.59
N ASP A 152 0.79 -11.66 13.40
CA ASP A 152 1.84 -10.65 13.24
C ASP A 152 1.41 -9.32 13.85
N ILE A 153 0.13 -8.95 13.67
CA ILE A 153 -0.45 -7.75 14.27
C ILE A 153 -0.43 -7.86 15.81
N ASP A 154 -0.74 -9.02 16.36
CA ASP A 154 -0.68 -9.26 17.80
C ASP A 154 0.74 -9.05 18.34
N LEU A 155 1.77 -9.48 17.61
CA LEU A 155 3.17 -9.24 17.98
C LEU A 155 3.47 -7.73 18.04
N LEU A 156 2.99 -6.95 17.08
CA LEU A 156 3.15 -5.49 17.09
C LEU A 156 2.44 -4.85 18.28
N LEU A 157 1.23 -5.33 18.60
CA LEU A 157 0.43 -4.79 19.70
C LEU A 157 1.02 -5.11 21.08
N GLU A 158 1.81 -6.17 21.20
CA GLU A 158 2.52 -6.48 22.44
C GLU A 158 3.49 -5.37 22.87
N LEU A 159 4.00 -4.58 21.93
CA LEU A 159 4.86 -3.43 22.22
C LEU A 159 4.16 -2.35 23.04
N PHE A 160 2.83 -2.30 22.99
CA PHE A 160 2.03 -1.31 23.71
C PHE A 160 1.53 -1.80 25.06
N LYS A 161 1.81 -3.04 25.42
CA LYS A 161 1.52 -3.54 26.77
C LYS A 161 2.58 -3.01 27.72
N PRO A 162 2.19 -2.50 28.89
CA PRO A 162 3.18 -2.09 29.87
C PRO A 162 4.04 -3.31 30.24
N PRO A 163 5.37 -3.11 30.43
CA PRO A 163 6.23 -4.20 30.84
C PRO A 163 5.73 -4.80 32.16
N ALA A 164 5.83 -6.13 32.28
CA ALA A 164 5.50 -6.80 33.51
C ALA A 164 6.36 -6.23 34.64
N HIS A 165 5.72 -5.74 35.71
CA HIS A 165 6.46 -5.28 36.86
C HIS A 165 6.96 -6.51 37.61
N HIS A 166 8.24 -6.72 37.56
CA HIS A 166 8.88 -7.69 38.44
C HIS A 166 9.02 -7.05 39.84
N LYS A 167 8.32 -7.62 40.75
CA LYS A 167 8.55 -7.28 42.15
C LYS A 167 9.72 -8.04 42.70
#